data_9c199f7f22e349ecf8fac67de3b698d4
#
_entry.id   9c199f7f22e349ecf8fac67de3b698d4
#
_cell.length_a   1.000
_cell.length_b   1.000
_cell.length_c   1.000
_cell.angle_alpha   90.00
_cell.angle_beta   90.00
_cell.angle_gamma   90.00
#
_symmetry.space_group_name_H-M   'P 1'
#
loop_
_entity.id
_entity.type
_entity.pdbx_description
1 polymer ?
#
loop_
_entity_poly.entity_id
_entity_poly.type
_entity_poly.pdbx_seq_one_letter_code
_entity_poly.pdbx_strand_id
1 'polypeptide(L)'
;MTTTGPGAQHDPGAEAPEAQLLQVDPNELIIGVNVRANVALGSGFVADIKRRGVREPVTVVRRADGALVVRKGQRRVLAAIKAERATVPALLLDEAEEADTKTRIATVIDQLGENEHREQITDRDELTATQELLELGLTARQIARERSIPRKRVEGTVVVARSDAARRAVLDTGMDLLHAASLAEFDGDEEAMTELLTTAAEHPHRLDHVAQRWRDQRTEEAALAARSAELVEQGVTVIDRPYIYPDGLRQLSALRPTPESEPGNEVDLEQHRRCPGHAVFLDYSRRSGEVRDVEVCQDFLAHGHAERLAPPGQATSAPSSGGSMTEQERKAKKAYGRTVIAHGKAWDSATTLRRDWLHRFATRRTAPKDAPVWTTQIWASGGHSLRKALDNGHELAGELLGLPGGPSEIARAAQNATPGRATVIMTVLAMAAIEAGTDRRHTWERPDELQRLYFAQIQQWGYEPAEVEALVTGGASSRTGDTEDSPELDEAA
;
A
#
# COMPACT_ATOMS: atom_id res chain seq x y z
N MET A 1 58.39 21.95 -2.57
CA MET A 1 58.71 20.53 -2.40
C MET A 1 57.51 19.72 -2.78
N THR A 2 57.48 19.27 -4.00
CA THR A 2 56.45 18.47 -4.65
C THR A 2 56.75 17.00 -4.38
N THR A 3 55.82 16.28 -3.76
CA THR A 3 55.87 14.82 -3.65
C THR A 3 54.82 14.21 -4.56
N THR A 4 55.32 13.66 -5.66
CA THR A 4 54.61 12.85 -6.65
C THR A 4 54.35 11.46 -6.05
N GLY A 5 53.04 11.06 -5.96
CA GLY A 5 52.65 9.68 -5.63
C GLY A 5 52.75 8.75 -6.85
N PRO A 6 52.99 7.45 -6.65
CA PRO A 6 53.28 6.52 -7.76
C PRO A 6 52.00 6.24 -8.57
N GLY A 7 52.10 6.42 -9.88
CA GLY A 7 51.10 6.05 -10.87
C GLY A 7 50.91 4.52 -10.88
N ALA A 8 49.64 4.10 -10.91
CA ALA A 8 49.26 2.74 -11.18
C ALA A 8 49.71 2.38 -12.60
N GLN A 9 50.67 1.46 -12.69
CA GLN A 9 51.07 0.88 -13.96
C GLN A 9 49.92 0.03 -14.52
N HIS A 10 49.46 0.42 -15.66
CA HIS A 10 48.56 -0.38 -16.49
C HIS A 10 49.43 -1.49 -17.10
N ASP A 11 49.10 -2.72 -16.75
CA ASP A 11 49.76 -3.90 -17.33
C ASP A 11 49.18 -4.16 -18.73
N PRO A 12 49.92 -4.03 -19.82
CA PRO A 12 49.41 -4.20 -21.19
C PRO A 12 49.46 -5.67 -21.68
N GLY A 13 49.45 -6.65 -20.77
CA GLY A 13 49.75 -8.05 -21.10
C GLY A 13 48.61 -9.06 -20.92
N ALA A 14 47.37 -8.66 -20.72
CA ALA A 14 46.23 -9.60 -20.81
C ALA A 14 45.85 -9.75 -22.30
N GLU A 15 46.42 -10.73 -23.01
CA GLU A 15 45.91 -11.17 -24.33
C GLU A 15 44.41 -11.45 -24.22
N ALA A 16 43.62 -10.78 -25.04
CA ALA A 16 42.18 -11.09 -25.16
C ALA A 16 42.05 -12.57 -25.57
N PRO A 17 41.17 -13.37 -24.94
CA PRO A 17 41.01 -14.78 -25.26
C PRO A 17 40.72 -14.94 -26.75
N GLU A 18 41.47 -15.80 -27.46
CA GLU A 18 41.27 -16.08 -28.88
C GLU A 18 39.89 -16.72 -29.10
N ALA A 19 38.96 -15.93 -29.63
CA ALA A 19 37.63 -16.38 -29.94
C ALA A 19 37.64 -17.18 -31.24
N GLN A 20 37.33 -18.48 -31.17
CA GLN A 20 37.26 -19.36 -32.35
C GLN A 20 35.86 -19.44 -32.94
N LEU A 21 35.73 -19.16 -34.25
CA LEU A 21 34.45 -19.33 -34.95
C LEU A 21 34.28 -20.75 -35.46
N LEU A 22 33.26 -21.45 -35.01
CA LEU A 22 32.90 -22.81 -35.34
C LEU A 22 31.58 -22.88 -36.10
N GLN A 23 31.36 -23.96 -36.88
CA GLN A 23 30.06 -24.34 -37.38
C GLN A 23 29.63 -25.60 -36.61
N VAL A 24 28.54 -25.48 -35.84
CA VAL A 24 28.10 -26.53 -34.88
C VAL A 24 26.69 -26.95 -35.18
N ASP A 25 26.38 -28.22 -35.03
CA ASP A 25 24.98 -28.70 -35.09
C ASP A 25 24.18 -28.07 -33.92
N PRO A 26 23.11 -27.34 -34.20
CA PRO A 26 22.31 -26.73 -33.16
C PRO A 26 21.70 -27.74 -32.16
N ASN A 27 21.53 -29.01 -32.55
CA ASN A 27 21.02 -30.05 -31.67
C ASN A 27 22.09 -30.58 -30.66
N GLU A 28 23.37 -30.37 -30.94
CA GLU A 28 24.46 -30.73 -30.03
C GLU A 28 24.73 -29.63 -28.98
N LEU A 29 24.12 -28.47 -29.13
CA LEU A 29 24.30 -27.35 -28.22
C LEU A 29 23.41 -27.48 -26.97
N ILE A 30 24.05 -27.49 -25.81
CA ILE A 30 23.33 -27.45 -24.53
C ILE A 30 22.85 -26.03 -24.29
N ILE A 31 21.54 -25.87 -24.20
CA ILE A 31 20.92 -24.62 -23.81
C ILE A 31 20.87 -24.56 -22.29
N GLY A 32 21.69 -23.71 -21.69
CA GLY A 32 21.73 -23.48 -20.24
C GLY A 32 20.42 -22.87 -19.72
N VAL A 33 20.22 -22.90 -18.40
CA VAL A 33 19.11 -22.21 -17.75
C VAL A 33 19.22 -20.71 -18.08
N ASN A 34 18.19 -20.18 -18.75
CA ASN A 34 18.14 -18.77 -19.11
C ASN A 34 17.12 -18.07 -18.20
N VAL A 35 17.35 -16.81 -17.89
CA VAL A 35 16.44 -15.92 -17.17
C VAL A 35 15.03 -15.90 -17.83
N ARG A 36 14.93 -16.14 -19.13
CA ARG A 36 13.61 -16.27 -19.81
C ARG A 36 13.11 -17.70 -19.77
N ALA A 37 12.07 -17.94 -18.96
CA ALA A 37 11.40 -19.24 -18.89
C ALA A 37 10.67 -19.64 -20.20
N ASN A 38 10.21 -18.68 -21.03
CA ASN A 38 9.53 -18.91 -22.29
C ASN A 38 10.12 -18.06 -23.41
N VAL A 39 10.83 -18.70 -24.33
CA VAL A 39 11.32 -18.04 -25.56
C VAL A 39 10.26 -18.16 -26.64
N ALA A 40 9.47 -17.08 -26.84
CA ALA A 40 8.50 -17.04 -27.94
C ALA A 40 9.22 -16.96 -29.29
N LEU A 41 9.09 -18.00 -30.12
CA LEU A 41 9.60 -18.05 -31.49
C LEU A 41 8.48 -17.64 -32.45
N GLY A 42 8.49 -16.39 -32.91
CA GLY A 42 7.56 -15.95 -33.96
C GLY A 42 7.76 -16.74 -35.26
N SER A 43 6.68 -17.11 -35.97
CA SER A 43 6.74 -17.88 -37.21
C SER A 43 7.60 -17.20 -38.29
N GLY A 44 7.56 -15.87 -38.37
CA GLY A 44 8.39 -15.09 -39.30
C GLY A 44 9.88 -15.21 -39.03
N PHE A 45 10.28 -15.25 -37.74
CA PHE A 45 11.71 -15.39 -37.35
C PHE A 45 12.25 -16.77 -37.71
N VAL A 46 11.46 -17.84 -37.46
CA VAL A 46 11.82 -19.21 -37.85
C VAL A 46 11.91 -19.33 -39.37
N ALA A 47 10.98 -18.75 -40.12
CA ALA A 47 10.99 -18.73 -41.60
C ALA A 47 12.22 -17.97 -42.15
N ASP A 48 12.64 -16.90 -41.51
CA ASP A 48 13.84 -16.18 -41.93
C ASP A 48 15.12 -16.99 -41.68
N ILE A 49 15.25 -17.63 -40.52
CA ILE A 49 16.35 -18.56 -40.20
C ILE A 49 16.35 -19.76 -41.17
N LYS A 50 15.19 -20.30 -41.53
CA LYS A 50 15.07 -21.37 -42.52
C LYS A 50 15.60 -20.95 -43.88
N ARG A 51 15.30 -19.73 -44.32
CA ARG A 51 15.69 -19.22 -45.64
C ARG A 51 17.14 -18.75 -45.69
N ARG A 52 17.61 -18.04 -44.66
CA ARG A 52 18.88 -17.29 -44.72
C ARG A 52 19.97 -17.85 -43.79
N GLY A 53 19.63 -18.80 -42.90
CA GLY A 53 20.48 -19.29 -41.87
C GLY A 53 20.67 -18.29 -40.70
N VAL A 54 21.45 -18.68 -39.74
CA VAL A 54 21.84 -17.79 -38.62
C VAL A 54 23.03 -16.95 -39.09
N ARG A 55 22.87 -15.63 -39.14
CA ARG A 55 23.90 -14.69 -39.66
C ARG A 55 24.82 -14.19 -38.58
N GLU A 56 24.30 -13.96 -37.40
CA GLU A 56 25.09 -13.57 -36.25
C GLU A 56 25.50 -14.81 -35.45
N PRO A 57 26.80 -15.06 -35.16
CA PRO A 57 27.21 -16.19 -34.39
C PRO A 57 26.55 -16.27 -33.03
N VAL A 58 26.22 -17.46 -32.56
CA VAL A 58 25.88 -17.71 -31.16
C VAL A 58 27.13 -17.83 -30.35
N THR A 59 27.15 -17.42 -29.11
CA THR A 59 28.31 -17.55 -28.23
C THR A 59 28.20 -18.85 -27.44
N VAL A 60 29.20 -19.68 -27.47
CA VAL A 60 29.27 -20.96 -26.76
C VAL A 60 30.54 -21.08 -25.93
N VAL A 61 30.46 -21.84 -24.85
CA VAL A 61 31.61 -22.19 -24.00
C VAL A 61 31.74 -23.70 -23.96
N ARG A 62 32.95 -24.22 -23.99
CA ARG A 62 33.21 -25.67 -23.89
C ARG A 62 33.29 -26.07 -22.41
N ARG A 63 32.50 -27.04 -21.99
CA ARG A 63 32.61 -27.65 -20.66
C ARG A 63 33.78 -28.63 -20.58
N ALA A 64 34.15 -28.97 -19.35
CA ALA A 64 35.22 -29.93 -19.09
C ALA A 64 34.94 -31.32 -19.70
N ASP A 65 33.67 -31.69 -19.89
CA ASP A 65 33.22 -32.91 -20.56
C ASP A 65 33.23 -32.79 -22.11
N GLY A 66 33.66 -31.65 -22.65
CA GLY A 66 33.70 -31.35 -24.08
C GLY A 66 32.40 -30.81 -24.66
N ALA A 67 31.31 -30.80 -23.94
CA ALA A 67 30.02 -30.30 -24.39
C ALA A 67 30.01 -28.76 -24.59
N LEU A 68 29.31 -28.30 -25.63
CA LEU A 68 29.19 -26.86 -25.92
C LEU A 68 27.91 -26.30 -25.33
N VAL A 69 28.03 -25.33 -24.43
CA VAL A 69 26.90 -24.65 -23.76
C VAL A 69 26.69 -23.26 -24.33
N VAL A 70 25.46 -22.96 -24.71
CA VAL A 70 25.07 -21.67 -25.28
C VAL A 70 25.03 -20.60 -24.20
N ARG A 71 25.80 -19.52 -24.37
CA ARG A 71 25.84 -18.33 -23.49
C ARG A 71 24.96 -17.19 -24.05
N LYS A 72 25.10 -16.91 -25.36
CA LYS A 72 24.30 -15.87 -26.04
C LYS A 72 23.68 -16.43 -27.34
N GLY A 73 22.47 -16.01 -27.67
CA GLY A 73 21.81 -16.39 -28.92
C GLY A 73 20.88 -17.60 -28.82
N GLN A 74 20.36 -17.96 -27.64
CA GLN A 74 19.44 -19.09 -27.41
C GLN A 74 18.26 -19.09 -28.40
N ARG A 75 17.62 -17.94 -28.66
CA ARG A 75 16.52 -17.84 -29.65
C ARG A 75 16.96 -18.29 -31.05
N ARG A 76 18.18 -17.95 -31.45
CA ARG A 76 18.75 -18.34 -32.74
C ARG A 76 18.97 -19.84 -32.82
N VAL A 77 19.49 -20.44 -31.75
CA VAL A 77 19.65 -21.89 -31.64
C VAL A 77 18.31 -22.61 -31.73
N LEU A 78 17.35 -22.21 -30.90
CA LEU A 78 16.00 -22.80 -30.90
C LEU A 78 15.28 -22.63 -32.25
N ALA A 79 15.43 -21.45 -32.88
CA ALA A 79 14.87 -21.21 -34.20
C ALA A 79 15.59 -22.04 -35.31
N ALA A 80 16.89 -22.27 -35.19
CA ALA A 80 17.65 -23.10 -36.08
C ALA A 80 17.27 -24.58 -35.96
N ILE A 81 17.05 -25.11 -34.75
CA ILE A 81 16.51 -26.45 -34.49
C ILE A 81 15.12 -26.57 -35.15
N LYS A 82 14.23 -25.65 -34.89
CA LYS A 82 12.86 -25.64 -35.47
C LYS A 82 12.85 -25.44 -36.97
N ALA A 83 13.86 -24.79 -37.55
CA ALA A 83 14.04 -24.61 -38.99
C ALA A 83 14.84 -25.74 -39.64
N GLU A 84 15.21 -26.80 -38.89
CA GLU A 84 15.97 -27.96 -39.35
C GLU A 84 17.29 -27.57 -40.04
N ARG A 85 18.04 -26.60 -39.48
CA ARG A 85 19.33 -26.15 -39.98
C ARG A 85 20.40 -27.16 -39.58
N ALA A 86 21.29 -27.57 -40.50
CA ALA A 86 22.36 -28.52 -40.25
C ALA A 86 23.44 -27.89 -39.32
N THR A 87 23.72 -26.61 -39.48
CA THR A 87 24.73 -25.94 -38.65
C THR A 87 24.35 -24.49 -38.33
N VAL A 88 24.91 -23.98 -37.21
CA VAL A 88 24.87 -22.60 -36.84
C VAL A 88 26.32 -22.09 -36.56
N PRO A 89 26.64 -20.85 -36.93
CA PRO A 89 27.90 -20.24 -36.57
C PRO A 89 27.95 -20.01 -35.06
N ALA A 90 28.97 -20.53 -34.41
CA ALA A 90 29.18 -20.40 -32.97
C ALA A 90 30.55 -19.81 -32.68
N LEU A 91 30.62 -18.79 -31.87
CA LEU A 91 31.85 -18.23 -31.34
C LEU A 91 32.18 -18.96 -30.04
N LEU A 92 33.21 -19.81 -30.10
CA LEU A 92 33.75 -20.51 -28.93
C LEU A 92 34.63 -19.54 -28.14
N LEU A 93 34.26 -19.33 -26.90
CA LEU A 93 35.10 -18.64 -25.91
C LEU A 93 35.84 -19.74 -25.12
N ASP A 94 37.13 -19.56 -24.87
CA ASP A 94 37.88 -20.44 -23.98
C ASP A 94 37.30 -20.41 -22.58
N GLU A 95 37.30 -21.59 -21.95
CA GLU A 95 36.76 -21.81 -20.62
C GLU A 95 37.58 -21.03 -19.57
N ALA A 96 37.17 -19.79 -19.29
CA ALA A 96 37.42 -19.20 -18.00
C ALA A 96 36.36 -19.75 -17.04
N GLU A 97 36.69 -20.87 -16.42
CA GLU A 97 36.07 -21.50 -15.26
C GLU A 97 34.56 -21.19 -15.04
N GLU A 98 33.72 -22.11 -15.49
CA GLU A 98 32.30 -22.18 -15.12
C GLU A 98 32.07 -22.27 -13.59
N ALA A 99 33.14 -22.43 -12.84
CA ALA A 99 33.20 -22.50 -11.39
C ALA A 99 33.35 -21.11 -10.70
N ASP A 100 33.60 -20.02 -11.44
CA ASP A 100 33.75 -18.73 -10.79
C ASP A 100 32.39 -18.00 -10.68
N THR A 101 31.93 -17.83 -9.46
CA THR A 101 30.77 -17.02 -9.08
C THR A 101 30.73 -15.66 -9.79
N LYS A 102 31.88 -15.04 -10.05
CA LYS A 102 31.97 -13.76 -10.76
C LYS A 102 31.54 -13.87 -12.22
N THR A 103 31.95 -14.92 -12.92
CA THR A 103 31.55 -15.15 -14.31
C THR A 103 30.02 -15.40 -14.41
N ARG A 104 29.47 -16.13 -13.47
CA ARG A 104 28.01 -16.37 -13.42
C ARG A 104 27.24 -15.09 -13.14
N ILE A 105 27.66 -14.27 -12.18
CA ILE A 105 27.12 -12.95 -11.91
C ILE A 105 27.13 -12.07 -13.17
N ALA A 106 28.29 -11.97 -13.84
CA ALA A 106 28.41 -11.19 -15.07
C ALA A 106 27.45 -11.70 -16.16
N THR A 107 27.30 -13.03 -16.30
CA THR A 107 26.39 -13.64 -17.28
C THR A 107 24.94 -13.27 -17.01
N VAL A 108 24.48 -13.36 -15.77
CA VAL A 108 23.08 -13.00 -15.39
C VAL A 108 22.83 -11.52 -15.64
N ILE A 109 23.77 -10.64 -15.26
CA ILE A 109 23.66 -9.20 -15.47
C ILE A 109 23.65 -8.84 -16.96
N ASP A 110 24.50 -9.44 -17.77
CA ASP A 110 24.53 -9.24 -19.23
C ASP A 110 23.22 -9.70 -19.90
N GLN A 111 22.65 -10.83 -19.45
CA GLN A 111 21.37 -11.33 -19.96
C GLN A 111 20.22 -10.36 -19.63
N LEU A 112 20.19 -9.82 -18.41
CA LEU A 112 19.23 -8.80 -18.01
C LEU A 112 19.39 -7.52 -18.84
N GLY A 113 20.61 -7.02 -19.01
CA GLY A 113 20.90 -5.82 -19.81
C GLY A 113 20.53 -5.99 -21.29
N GLU A 114 20.83 -7.15 -21.90
CA GLU A 114 20.41 -7.42 -23.29
C GLU A 114 18.88 -7.44 -23.44
N ASN A 115 18.17 -8.00 -22.45
CA ASN A 115 16.73 -8.08 -22.45
C ASN A 115 16.07 -6.69 -22.22
N GLU A 116 16.63 -5.86 -21.36
CA GLU A 116 16.15 -4.49 -21.09
C GLU A 116 16.19 -3.59 -22.35
N HIS A 117 17.17 -3.81 -23.22
CA HIS A 117 17.34 -3.04 -24.48
C HIS A 117 16.51 -3.56 -25.65
N ARG A 118 16.02 -4.78 -25.62
CA ARG A 118 15.31 -5.41 -26.76
C ARG A 118 13.81 -5.55 -26.57
N GLU A 119 13.35 -5.91 -25.39
CA GLU A 119 11.96 -6.04 -24.99
C GLU A 119 11.87 -5.78 -23.46
N GLN A 120 10.74 -5.28 -22.98
CA GLN A 120 10.58 -5.09 -21.53
C GLN A 120 10.77 -6.42 -20.80
N ILE A 121 11.64 -6.44 -19.80
CA ILE A 121 11.81 -7.58 -18.87
C ILE A 121 10.50 -7.79 -18.14
N THR A 122 10.03 -9.03 -18.09
CA THR A 122 8.84 -9.34 -17.29
C THR A 122 9.19 -9.39 -15.81
N ASP A 123 8.23 -9.14 -14.95
CA ASP A 123 8.39 -9.21 -13.48
C ASP A 123 8.87 -10.60 -13.04
N ARG A 124 8.45 -11.64 -13.74
CA ARG A 124 8.91 -13.01 -13.54
C ARG A 124 10.40 -13.18 -13.83
N ASP A 125 10.87 -12.64 -14.96
CA ASP A 125 12.28 -12.71 -15.35
C ASP A 125 13.15 -11.89 -14.38
N GLU A 126 12.69 -10.71 -13.96
CA GLU A 126 13.36 -9.86 -12.98
C GLU A 126 13.47 -10.54 -11.62
N LEU A 127 12.39 -11.18 -11.16
CA LEU A 127 12.38 -11.93 -9.91
C LEU A 127 13.37 -13.11 -9.94
N THR A 128 13.31 -13.93 -11.03
CA THR A 128 14.17 -15.11 -11.18
C THR A 128 15.65 -14.73 -11.20
N ALA A 129 16.01 -13.69 -11.95
CA ALA A 129 17.39 -13.22 -12.02
C ALA A 129 17.87 -12.58 -10.70
N THR A 130 16.99 -11.84 -10.02
CA THR A 130 17.32 -11.28 -8.70
C THR A 130 17.57 -12.39 -7.69
N GLN A 131 16.74 -13.44 -7.70
CA GLN A 131 16.92 -14.60 -6.83
C GLN A 131 18.27 -15.29 -7.10
N GLU A 132 18.61 -15.54 -8.36
CA GLU A 132 19.89 -16.14 -8.72
C GLU A 132 21.07 -15.28 -8.25
N LEU A 133 21.00 -13.95 -8.40
CA LEU A 133 22.06 -13.05 -7.93
C LEU A 133 22.18 -13.04 -6.40
N LEU A 134 21.07 -13.19 -5.66
CA LEU A 134 21.11 -13.35 -4.20
C LEU A 134 21.75 -14.67 -3.77
N GLU A 135 21.41 -15.78 -4.45
CA GLU A 135 21.99 -17.10 -4.21
C GLU A 135 23.51 -17.11 -4.51
N LEU A 136 23.96 -16.30 -5.46
CA LEU A 136 25.38 -16.06 -5.75
C LEU A 136 26.06 -15.11 -4.75
N GLY A 137 25.35 -14.65 -3.71
CA GLY A 137 25.89 -13.89 -2.60
C GLY A 137 25.89 -12.36 -2.78
N LEU A 138 25.22 -11.82 -3.81
CA LEU A 138 25.12 -10.37 -3.98
C LEU A 138 24.06 -9.79 -3.03
N THR A 139 24.35 -8.59 -2.52
CA THR A 139 23.38 -7.77 -1.79
C THR A 139 22.55 -6.93 -2.76
N ALA A 140 21.35 -6.47 -2.33
CA ALA A 140 20.51 -5.55 -3.11
C ALA A 140 21.29 -4.32 -3.62
N ARG A 141 22.21 -3.77 -2.81
CA ARG A 141 23.06 -2.63 -3.19
C ARG A 141 24.02 -2.98 -4.33
N GLN A 142 24.61 -4.16 -4.29
CA GLN A 142 25.52 -4.62 -5.34
C GLN A 142 24.75 -4.90 -6.63
N ILE A 143 23.58 -5.57 -6.56
CA ILE A 143 22.71 -5.82 -7.71
C ILE A 143 22.30 -4.49 -8.37
N ALA A 144 21.86 -3.50 -7.58
CA ALA A 144 21.48 -2.19 -8.09
C ALA A 144 22.62 -1.46 -8.81
N ARG A 145 23.84 -1.55 -8.26
CA ARG A 145 25.05 -0.97 -8.85
C ARG A 145 25.42 -1.65 -10.16
N GLU A 146 25.50 -2.98 -10.16
CA GLU A 146 25.89 -3.77 -11.34
C GLU A 146 24.87 -3.60 -12.49
N ARG A 147 23.57 -3.49 -12.17
CA ARG A 147 22.50 -3.27 -13.16
C ARG A 147 22.27 -1.79 -13.50
N SER A 148 22.91 -0.86 -12.81
CA SER A 148 22.67 0.59 -12.98
C SER A 148 21.20 1.01 -12.85
N ILE A 149 20.47 0.36 -11.93
CA ILE A 149 19.05 0.64 -11.66
C ILE A 149 18.83 1.20 -10.24
N PRO A 150 17.70 1.89 -9.96
CA PRO A 150 17.43 2.42 -8.64
C PRO A 150 17.41 1.33 -7.56
N ARG A 151 18.14 1.55 -6.47
CA ARG A 151 18.24 0.61 -5.34
C ARG A 151 16.86 0.21 -4.79
N LYS A 152 15.94 1.15 -4.69
CA LYS A 152 14.57 0.91 -4.18
C LYS A 152 13.82 -0.15 -5.01
N ARG A 153 14.03 -0.17 -6.34
CA ARG A 153 13.43 -1.19 -7.21
C ARG A 153 13.96 -2.59 -6.87
N VAL A 154 15.28 -2.71 -6.72
CA VAL A 154 15.91 -4.00 -6.36
C VAL A 154 15.48 -4.46 -4.98
N GLU A 155 15.40 -3.54 -4.01
CA GLU A 155 14.96 -3.86 -2.65
C GLU A 155 13.55 -4.45 -2.63
N GLY A 156 12.62 -3.91 -3.42
CA GLY A 156 11.29 -4.49 -3.59
C GLY A 156 11.33 -5.92 -4.15
N THR A 157 12.10 -6.15 -5.22
CA THR A 157 12.25 -7.49 -5.82
C THR A 157 12.92 -8.47 -4.85
N VAL A 158 13.90 -8.02 -4.04
CA VAL A 158 14.57 -8.84 -3.02
C VAL A 158 13.59 -9.28 -1.93
N VAL A 159 12.68 -8.40 -1.50
CA VAL A 159 11.64 -8.74 -0.53
C VAL A 159 10.75 -9.85 -1.07
N VAL A 160 10.28 -9.73 -2.33
CA VAL A 160 9.50 -10.78 -3.01
C VAL A 160 10.28 -12.09 -3.14
N ALA A 161 11.56 -12.03 -3.54
CA ALA A 161 12.40 -13.21 -3.71
C ALA A 161 12.60 -14.02 -2.41
N ARG A 162 12.52 -13.37 -1.25
CA ARG A 162 12.67 -14.00 0.07
C ARG A 162 11.36 -14.58 0.61
N SER A 163 10.23 -14.13 0.14
CA SER A 163 8.90 -14.62 0.53
C SER A 163 8.44 -15.74 -0.40
N ASP A 164 8.23 -16.93 0.14
CA ASP A 164 7.75 -18.07 -0.66
C ASP A 164 6.35 -17.83 -1.22
N ALA A 165 5.47 -17.15 -0.48
CA ALA A 165 4.12 -16.83 -0.92
C ALA A 165 4.13 -15.77 -2.02
N ALA A 166 4.84 -14.66 -1.83
CA ALA A 166 4.96 -13.59 -2.81
C ALA A 166 5.62 -14.07 -4.11
N ARG A 167 6.68 -14.89 -3.98
CA ARG A 167 7.36 -15.49 -5.13
C ARG A 167 6.42 -16.37 -5.95
N ARG A 168 5.65 -17.25 -5.31
CA ARG A 168 4.65 -18.08 -5.98
C ARG A 168 3.58 -17.23 -6.67
N ALA A 169 3.11 -16.15 -6.03
CA ALA A 169 2.15 -15.26 -6.64
C ALA A 169 2.67 -14.66 -7.97
N VAL A 170 3.93 -14.22 -8.04
CA VAL A 170 4.53 -13.74 -9.30
C VAL A 170 4.70 -14.87 -10.31
N LEU A 171 5.24 -16.02 -9.88
CA LEU A 171 5.58 -17.11 -10.80
C LEU A 171 4.37 -17.88 -11.33
N ASP A 172 3.34 -18.07 -10.52
CA ASP A 172 2.20 -18.94 -10.85
C ASP A 172 1.01 -18.14 -11.39
N THR A 173 0.73 -16.95 -10.84
CA THR A 173 -0.44 -16.14 -11.22
C THR A 173 -0.09 -14.93 -12.10
N GLY A 174 1.20 -14.60 -12.25
CA GLY A 174 1.64 -13.42 -13.01
C GLY A 174 1.39 -12.10 -12.30
N MET A 175 1.27 -12.13 -10.96
CA MET A 175 1.17 -10.92 -10.15
C MET A 175 2.39 -10.03 -10.39
N ASP A 176 2.19 -8.73 -10.48
CA ASP A 176 3.31 -7.79 -10.58
C ASP A 176 4.11 -7.69 -9.28
N LEU A 177 5.37 -7.26 -9.41
CA LEU A 177 6.30 -7.19 -8.27
C LEU A 177 5.87 -6.23 -7.17
N LEU A 178 5.13 -5.18 -7.49
CA LEU A 178 4.68 -4.19 -6.50
C LEU A 178 3.63 -4.81 -5.56
N HIS A 179 2.62 -5.46 -6.13
CA HIS A 179 1.61 -6.18 -5.36
C HIS A 179 2.21 -7.36 -4.60
N ALA A 180 3.14 -8.11 -5.22
CA ALA A 180 3.83 -9.20 -4.55
C ALA A 180 4.70 -8.73 -3.38
N ALA A 181 5.31 -7.54 -3.47
CA ALA A 181 6.04 -6.94 -2.36
C ALA A 181 5.11 -6.61 -1.18
N SER A 182 3.87 -6.16 -1.46
CA SER A 182 2.86 -5.96 -0.42
C SER A 182 2.46 -7.26 0.28
N LEU A 183 2.37 -8.39 -0.44
CA LEU A 183 2.16 -9.71 0.17
C LEU A 183 3.31 -10.11 1.09
N ALA A 184 4.55 -9.91 0.65
CA ALA A 184 5.74 -10.31 1.41
C ALA A 184 5.87 -9.61 2.78
N GLU A 185 5.26 -8.44 2.96
CA GLU A 185 5.21 -7.74 4.25
C GLU A 185 4.43 -8.53 5.33
N PHE A 186 3.55 -9.43 4.90
CA PHE A 186 2.66 -10.20 5.78
C PHE A 186 3.06 -11.66 5.92
N ASP A 187 4.28 -12.03 5.50
CA ASP A 187 4.80 -13.38 5.73
C ASP A 187 4.75 -13.75 7.22
N GLY A 188 4.18 -14.93 7.52
CA GLY A 188 3.97 -15.42 8.88
C GLY A 188 2.65 -14.99 9.53
N ASP A 189 1.84 -14.17 8.87
CA ASP A 189 0.49 -13.80 9.30
C ASP A 189 -0.54 -14.51 8.41
N GLU A 190 -1.04 -15.65 8.87
CA GLU A 190 -1.93 -16.51 8.09
C GLU A 190 -3.26 -15.84 7.73
N GLU A 191 -3.80 -15.01 8.62
CA GLU A 191 -5.08 -14.32 8.42
C GLU A 191 -4.93 -13.23 7.35
N ALA A 192 -3.94 -12.37 7.51
CA ALA A 192 -3.63 -11.32 6.53
C ALA A 192 -3.31 -11.92 5.16
N MET A 193 -2.49 -12.97 5.13
CA MET A 193 -2.07 -13.60 3.89
C MET A 193 -3.24 -14.27 3.16
N THR A 194 -4.13 -14.94 3.88
CA THR A 194 -5.33 -15.57 3.28
C THR A 194 -6.22 -14.53 2.63
N GLU A 195 -6.48 -13.43 3.32
CA GLU A 195 -7.33 -12.35 2.78
C GLU A 195 -6.68 -11.66 1.58
N LEU A 196 -5.38 -11.36 1.68
CA LEU A 196 -4.64 -10.70 0.59
C LEU A 196 -4.59 -11.58 -0.67
N LEU A 197 -4.34 -12.88 -0.54
CA LEU A 197 -4.34 -13.80 -1.69
C LEU A 197 -5.73 -13.95 -2.30
N THR A 198 -6.77 -14.03 -1.49
CA THR A 198 -8.16 -14.06 -1.97
C THR A 198 -8.51 -12.77 -2.70
N THR A 199 -8.15 -11.61 -2.11
CA THR A 199 -8.38 -10.31 -2.74
C THR A 199 -7.60 -10.17 -4.05
N ALA A 200 -6.37 -10.63 -4.09
CA ALA A 200 -5.56 -10.60 -5.31
C ALA A 200 -6.16 -11.42 -6.45
N ALA A 201 -6.81 -12.55 -6.13
CA ALA A 201 -7.46 -13.41 -7.11
C ALA A 201 -8.80 -12.86 -7.59
N GLU A 202 -9.63 -12.33 -6.69
CA GLU A 202 -11.01 -11.92 -7.00
C GLU A 202 -11.12 -10.44 -7.36
N HIS A 203 -10.36 -9.59 -6.68
CA HIS A 203 -10.41 -8.13 -6.77
C HIS A 203 -9.02 -7.49 -6.72
N PRO A 204 -8.12 -7.74 -7.68
CA PRO A 204 -6.72 -7.30 -7.63
C PRO A 204 -6.55 -5.77 -7.41
N HIS A 205 -7.48 -4.95 -7.92
CA HIS A 205 -7.49 -3.50 -7.74
C HIS A 205 -7.70 -3.06 -6.28
N ARG A 206 -8.18 -3.95 -5.40
CA ARG A 206 -8.39 -3.65 -3.97
C ARG A 206 -7.23 -4.11 -3.07
N LEU A 207 -6.22 -4.75 -3.63
CA LEU A 207 -5.13 -5.34 -2.85
C LEU A 207 -4.43 -4.31 -1.98
N ASP A 208 -4.15 -3.12 -2.52
CA ASP A 208 -3.49 -2.04 -1.77
C ASP A 208 -4.33 -1.59 -0.56
N HIS A 209 -5.66 -1.52 -0.69
CA HIS A 209 -6.56 -1.15 0.41
C HIS A 209 -6.57 -2.20 1.52
N VAL A 210 -6.59 -3.48 1.16
CA VAL A 210 -6.51 -4.58 2.14
C VAL A 210 -5.16 -4.58 2.83
N ALA A 211 -4.06 -4.45 2.08
CA ALA A 211 -2.72 -4.36 2.63
C ALA A 211 -2.56 -3.15 3.59
N GLN A 212 -3.06 -1.97 3.21
CA GLN A 212 -3.02 -0.78 4.07
C GLN A 212 -3.81 -0.98 5.36
N ARG A 213 -4.99 -1.60 5.28
CA ARG A 213 -5.80 -1.91 6.47
C ARG A 213 -5.05 -2.81 7.46
N TRP A 214 -4.35 -3.83 6.96
CA TRP A 214 -3.52 -4.71 7.79
C TRP A 214 -2.31 -4.01 8.39
N ARG A 215 -1.64 -3.10 7.65
CA ARG A 215 -0.56 -2.25 8.19
C ARG A 215 -1.07 -1.39 9.34
N ASP A 216 -2.20 -0.73 9.13
CA ASP A 216 -2.81 0.13 10.16
C ASP A 216 -3.25 -0.66 11.39
N GLN A 217 -3.80 -1.87 11.19
CA GLN A 217 -4.18 -2.75 12.27
C GLN A 217 -2.96 -3.17 13.11
N ARG A 218 -1.88 -3.62 12.48
CA ARG A 218 -0.63 -3.98 13.16
C ARG A 218 -0.05 -2.80 13.94
N THR A 219 -0.09 -1.61 13.35
CA THR A 219 0.39 -0.39 14.00
C THR A 219 -0.46 -0.05 15.24
N GLU A 220 -1.79 -0.13 15.10
CA GLU A 220 -2.74 0.07 16.21
C GLU A 220 -2.49 -0.95 17.33
N GLU A 221 -2.43 -2.23 17.01
CA GLU A 221 -2.21 -3.31 17.97
C GLU A 221 -0.87 -3.17 18.72
N ALA A 222 0.20 -2.86 17.99
CA ALA A 222 1.52 -2.64 18.60
C ALA A 222 1.52 -1.43 19.56
N ALA A 223 0.90 -0.32 19.16
CA ALA A 223 0.81 0.87 19.99
C ALA A 223 -0.03 0.64 21.25
N LEU A 224 -1.18 -0.03 21.10
CA LEU A 224 -2.05 -0.39 22.24
C LEU A 224 -1.35 -1.36 23.19
N ALA A 225 -0.67 -2.38 22.68
CA ALA A 225 0.07 -3.35 23.48
C ALA A 225 1.21 -2.69 24.26
N ALA A 226 1.99 -1.81 23.63
CA ALA A 226 3.07 -1.08 24.27
C ALA A 226 2.53 -0.22 25.43
N ARG A 227 1.47 0.57 25.19
CA ARG A 227 0.88 1.42 26.22
C ARG A 227 0.24 0.62 27.35
N SER A 228 -0.45 -0.48 27.00
CA SER A 228 -1.02 -1.39 28.02
C SER A 228 0.06 -1.97 28.94
N ALA A 229 1.19 -2.39 28.39
CA ALA A 229 2.31 -2.91 29.18
C ALA A 229 2.86 -1.87 30.17
N GLU A 230 3.04 -0.62 29.72
CA GLU A 230 3.48 0.49 30.59
C GLU A 230 2.51 0.74 31.77
N LEU A 231 1.20 0.74 31.50
CA LEU A 231 0.18 0.95 32.54
C LEU A 231 0.13 -0.20 33.53
N VAL A 232 0.23 -1.44 33.05
CA VAL A 232 0.28 -2.64 33.88
C VAL A 232 1.52 -2.62 34.79
N GLU A 233 2.69 -2.22 34.27
CA GLU A 233 3.91 -2.05 35.06
C GLU A 233 3.74 -1.00 36.17
N GLN A 234 2.94 0.05 35.92
CA GLN A 234 2.58 1.08 36.89
C GLN A 234 1.50 0.60 37.88
N GLY A 235 1.01 -0.63 37.76
CA GLY A 235 -0.04 -1.19 38.62
C GLY A 235 -1.46 -0.72 38.29
N VAL A 236 -1.67 -0.13 37.10
CA VAL A 236 -2.97 0.32 36.64
C VAL A 236 -3.74 -0.84 36.00
N THR A 237 -5.02 -1.01 36.34
CA THR A 237 -5.90 -1.99 35.71
C THR A 237 -6.28 -1.52 34.32
N VAL A 238 -5.84 -2.23 33.29
CA VAL A 238 -6.24 -1.97 31.90
C VAL A 238 -7.39 -2.90 31.54
N ILE A 239 -8.47 -2.35 30.99
CA ILE A 239 -9.65 -3.08 30.53
C ILE A 239 -9.85 -2.92 29.03
N ASP A 240 -10.57 -3.85 28.42
CA ASP A 240 -10.98 -3.71 27.02
C ASP A 240 -11.88 -2.49 26.84
N ARG A 241 -11.72 -1.79 25.75
CA ARG A 241 -12.56 -0.66 25.39
C ARG A 241 -14.03 -1.11 25.29
N PRO A 242 -14.91 -0.60 26.16
CA PRO A 242 -16.30 -1.00 26.16
C PRO A 242 -17.00 -0.48 24.91
N TYR A 243 -17.70 -1.35 24.22
CA TYR A 243 -18.50 -1.00 23.06
C TYR A 243 -19.79 -0.23 23.47
N ILE A 244 -20.41 -0.67 24.55
CA ILE A 244 -21.49 -0.02 25.28
C ILE A 244 -21.06 -0.02 26.73
N TYR A 245 -21.10 1.13 27.38
CA TYR A 245 -20.77 1.20 28.81
C TYR A 245 -21.75 0.34 29.62
N PRO A 246 -21.27 -0.67 30.34
CA PRO A 246 -22.09 -1.41 31.30
C PRO A 246 -22.64 -0.47 32.40
N ASP A 247 -23.72 -0.85 33.08
CA ASP A 247 -24.37 0.00 34.07
C ASP A 247 -23.42 0.44 35.18
N GLY A 248 -22.48 -0.20 35.63
CA GLY A 248 -21.53 0.22 36.67
C GLY A 248 -20.30 0.98 36.14
N LEU A 249 -20.04 1.00 34.84
CA LEU A 249 -18.84 1.60 34.25
C LEU A 249 -19.13 3.01 33.70
N ARG A 250 -18.33 4.00 34.12
CA ARG A 250 -18.37 5.36 33.55
C ARG A 250 -16.96 5.92 33.39
N GLN A 251 -16.82 6.79 32.39
CA GLN A 251 -15.64 7.64 32.26
C GLN A 251 -15.56 8.59 33.42
N LEU A 252 -14.34 8.86 33.89
CA LEU A 252 -14.13 9.74 35.04
C LEU A 252 -14.66 11.15 34.78
N SER A 253 -14.54 11.63 33.53
CA SER A 253 -15.09 12.93 33.10
C SER A 253 -16.62 13.03 33.18
N ALA A 254 -17.31 11.90 33.26
CA ALA A 254 -18.76 11.83 33.41
C ALA A 254 -19.22 11.66 34.88
N LEU A 255 -18.25 11.62 35.82
CA LEU A 255 -18.51 11.42 37.24
C LEU A 255 -18.21 12.66 38.06
N ARG A 256 -18.85 12.76 39.23
CA ARG A 256 -18.50 13.68 40.33
C ARG A 256 -18.11 12.89 41.59
N PRO A 257 -17.37 13.51 42.54
CA PRO A 257 -16.77 12.79 43.66
C PRO A 257 -17.80 12.05 44.52
N THR A 258 -18.90 12.68 44.89
CA THR A 258 -19.95 12.08 45.70
C THR A 258 -21.34 12.57 45.24
N PRO A 259 -22.45 11.89 45.62
CA PRO A 259 -23.80 12.34 45.32
C PRO A 259 -24.14 13.74 45.91
N GLU A 260 -23.48 14.12 47.01
CA GLU A 260 -23.66 15.38 47.70
C GLU A 260 -22.83 16.52 47.07
N SER A 261 -21.84 16.20 46.26
CA SER A 261 -21.06 17.20 45.52
C SER A 261 -21.97 17.97 44.57
N GLU A 262 -21.61 19.23 44.30
CA GLU A 262 -22.39 20.05 43.32
C GLU A 262 -22.35 19.41 41.91
N PRO A 263 -23.49 19.43 41.19
CA PRO A 263 -23.50 19.01 39.79
C PRO A 263 -22.48 19.80 38.95
N GLY A 264 -21.73 19.09 38.10
CA GLY A 264 -20.66 19.68 37.30
C GLY A 264 -19.28 19.57 37.90
N ASN A 265 -19.12 19.28 39.19
CA ASN A 265 -17.81 19.00 39.77
C ASN A 265 -17.14 17.79 39.09
N GLU A 266 -15.84 17.86 39.00
CA GLU A 266 -15.02 16.80 38.38
C GLU A 266 -14.36 15.95 39.47
N VAL A 267 -14.20 14.67 39.20
CA VAL A 267 -13.41 13.77 40.05
C VAL A 267 -11.93 14.07 39.81
N ASP A 268 -11.18 14.30 40.87
CA ASP A 268 -9.73 14.44 40.81
C ASP A 268 -9.07 13.12 40.44
N LEU A 269 -8.29 13.09 39.39
CA LEU A 269 -7.64 11.89 38.87
C LEU A 269 -6.64 11.28 39.86
N GLU A 270 -5.83 12.11 40.53
CA GLU A 270 -4.81 11.66 41.47
C GLU A 270 -5.44 10.97 42.70
N GLN A 271 -6.58 11.50 43.14
CA GLN A 271 -7.36 10.87 44.23
C GLN A 271 -8.01 9.59 43.73
N HIS A 272 -8.57 9.59 42.52
CA HIS A 272 -9.28 8.44 41.95
C HIS A 272 -8.35 7.26 41.64
N ARG A 273 -7.08 7.49 41.36
CA ARG A 273 -6.08 6.40 41.22
C ARG A 273 -5.99 5.47 42.44
N ARG A 274 -6.45 5.94 43.61
CA ARG A 274 -6.53 5.13 44.84
C ARG A 274 -7.88 4.43 44.99
N CYS A 275 -8.83 4.72 44.13
CA CYS A 275 -10.14 4.09 44.16
C CYS A 275 -10.04 2.64 43.66
N PRO A 276 -10.62 1.65 44.39
CA PRO A 276 -10.61 0.26 43.93
C PRO A 276 -11.28 0.03 42.58
N GLY A 277 -12.17 0.96 42.16
CA GLY A 277 -12.83 0.91 40.85
C GLY A 277 -12.02 1.57 39.72
N HIS A 278 -10.82 2.11 40.02
CA HIS A 278 -10.03 2.75 38.98
C HIS A 278 -9.54 1.76 37.94
N ALA A 279 -9.81 2.08 36.68
CA ALA A 279 -9.30 1.34 35.52
C ALA A 279 -9.13 2.28 34.32
N VAL A 280 -8.39 1.83 33.33
CA VAL A 280 -8.13 2.56 32.09
C VAL A 280 -8.48 1.66 30.93
N PHE A 281 -9.10 2.22 29.90
CA PHE A 281 -9.08 1.61 28.58
C PHE A 281 -8.36 2.51 27.59
N LEU A 282 -7.78 1.89 26.56
CA LEU A 282 -6.99 2.59 25.56
C LEU A 282 -7.82 2.93 24.31
N ASP A 283 -7.67 4.13 23.81
CA ASP A 283 -8.31 4.62 22.59
C ASP A 283 -7.24 5.08 21.59
N TYR A 284 -7.12 4.38 20.47
CA TYR A 284 -6.14 4.70 19.43
C TYR A 284 -6.74 5.57 18.35
N SER A 285 -6.08 6.68 18.04
CA SER A 285 -6.44 7.57 16.94
C SER A 285 -5.60 7.26 15.71
N ARG A 286 -6.16 6.63 14.70
CA ARG A 286 -5.46 6.37 13.41
C ARG A 286 -5.04 7.66 12.71
N ARG A 287 -5.73 8.76 12.95
CA ARG A 287 -5.41 10.05 12.32
C ARG A 287 -4.14 10.69 12.90
N SER A 288 -3.96 10.65 14.23
CA SER A 288 -2.76 11.21 14.89
C SER A 288 -1.69 10.17 15.21
N GLY A 289 -2.01 8.87 15.14
CA GLY A 289 -1.12 7.79 15.59
C GLY A 289 -0.97 7.70 17.11
N GLU A 290 -1.79 8.42 17.88
CA GLU A 290 -1.66 8.53 19.34
C GLU A 290 -2.59 7.56 20.05
N VAL A 291 -2.09 6.99 21.15
CA VAL A 291 -2.88 6.25 22.13
C VAL A 291 -3.29 7.20 23.24
N ARG A 292 -4.56 7.25 23.55
CA ARG A 292 -5.12 8.04 24.64
C ARG A 292 -5.62 7.12 25.74
N ASP A 293 -5.19 7.38 26.95
CA ASP A 293 -5.72 6.76 28.16
C ASP A 293 -7.10 7.35 28.47
N VAL A 294 -8.10 6.49 28.64
CA VAL A 294 -9.42 6.90 29.04
C VAL A 294 -9.69 6.32 30.43
N GLU A 295 -9.63 7.23 31.41
CA GLU A 295 -9.83 6.90 32.82
C GLU A 295 -11.31 6.60 33.09
N VAL A 296 -11.57 5.50 33.78
CA VAL A 296 -12.92 5.04 34.14
C VAL A 296 -13.00 4.60 35.59
N CYS A 297 -14.21 4.58 36.12
CA CYS A 297 -14.52 3.88 37.36
C CYS A 297 -15.44 2.69 37.09
N GLN A 298 -15.00 1.51 37.49
CA GLN A 298 -15.83 0.31 37.54
C GLN A 298 -16.67 0.35 38.81
N ASP A 299 -17.95 0.02 38.68
CA ASP A 299 -18.90 0.09 39.79
C ASP A 299 -18.87 1.43 40.56
N PHE A 300 -18.91 2.53 39.81
CA PHE A 300 -18.78 3.88 40.34
C PHE A 300 -19.74 4.17 41.50
N LEU A 301 -20.92 3.55 41.52
CA LEU A 301 -21.89 3.65 42.62
C LEU A 301 -21.38 2.99 43.91
N ALA A 302 -20.81 1.79 43.81
CA ALA A 302 -20.25 1.07 44.96
C ALA A 302 -19.05 1.83 45.57
N HIS A 303 -18.36 2.63 44.76
CA HIS A 303 -17.23 3.44 45.18
C HIS A 303 -17.61 4.88 45.58
N GLY A 304 -18.92 5.16 45.73
CA GLY A 304 -19.42 6.42 46.27
C GLY A 304 -19.42 7.59 45.29
N HIS A 305 -19.22 7.35 44.00
CA HIS A 305 -19.31 8.38 42.96
C HIS A 305 -20.73 8.52 42.43
N ALA A 306 -21.00 9.66 41.77
CA ALA A 306 -22.26 9.93 41.11
C ALA A 306 -22.06 10.44 39.70
N GLU A 307 -23.06 10.30 38.83
CA GLU A 307 -23.01 10.93 37.49
C GLU A 307 -22.92 12.45 37.62
N ARG A 308 -22.02 13.07 36.85
CA ARG A 308 -21.62 14.47 36.98
C ARG A 308 -22.78 15.44 36.94
N LEU A 309 -23.78 15.18 36.10
CA LEU A 309 -24.94 16.08 35.92
C LEU A 309 -26.21 15.57 36.62
N ALA A 310 -26.13 14.50 37.42
CA ALA A 310 -27.29 14.03 38.19
C ALA A 310 -27.72 15.09 39.23
N PRO A 311 -29.02 15.16 39.58
CA PRO A 311 -29.50 16.07 40.62
C PRO A 311 -28.80 15.85 41.98
N PRO A 312 -28.68 16.89 42.84
CA PRO A 312 -28.06 16.72 44.16
C PRO A 312 -28.75 15.61 44.96
N GLY A 313 -27.96 14.80 45.64
CA GLY A 313 -28.44 13.65 46.42
C GLY A 313 -28.82 12.41 45.59
N GLN A 314 -28.70 12.47 44.28
CA GLN A 314 -28.90 11.30 43.40
C GLN A 314 -27.54 10.84 42.85
N ALA A 315 -27.29 9.56 42.95
CA ALA A 315 -26.04 8.95 42.42
C ALA A 315 -26.12 8.65 40.92
N THR A 316 -27.32 8.36 40.40
CA THR A 316 -27.58 8.17 39.00
C THR A 316 -28.74 9.04 38.53
N SER A 317 -28.69 9.53 37.31
CA SER A 317 -29.92 9.95 36.64
C SER A 317 -30.80 8.70 36.51
N ALA A 318 -32.07 8.80 36.95
CA ALA A 318 -33.07 7.81 36.58
C ALA A 318 -32.98 7.61 35.04
N PRO A 319 -33.15 6.39 34.53
CA PRO A 319 -33.16 6.21 33.08
C PRO A 319 -34.18 7.22 32.56
N SER A 320 -33.71 8.20 31.76
CA SER A 320 -34.62 9.14 31.09
C SER A 320 -35.76 8.31 30.52
N SER A 321 -36.99 8.73 30.68
CA SER A 321 -38.23 8.08 30.29
C SER A 321 -38.40 7.71 28.81
N GLY A 322 -37.29 7.32 28.16
CA GLY A 322 -37.26 6.59 26.90
C GLY A 322 -37.38 5.11 27.24
N GLY A 323 -38.45 4.50 26.79
CA GLY A 323 -38.85 3.12 27.09
C GLY A 323 -37.65 2.17 27.06
N SER A 324 -37.67 1.18 27.96
CA SER A 324 -36.67 0.12 28.04
C SER A 324 -36.47 -0.48 26.66
N MET A 325 -35.30 -0.25 26.06
CA MET A 325 -34.95 -0.85 24.75
C MET A 325 -35.12 -2.36 24.85
N THR A 326 -35.85 -2.92 23.90
CA THR A 326 -35.99 -4.37 23.78
C THR A 326 -34.62 -5.03 23.53
N GLU A 327 -34.48 -6.29 23.83
CA GLU A 327 -33.26 -7.03 23.56
C GLU A 327 -32.89 -6.99 22.07
N GLN A 328 -33.89 -6.99 21.21
CA GLN A 328 -33.72 -6.91 19.76
C GLN A 328 -33.15 -5.55 19.32
N GLU A 329 -33.67 -4.44 19.88
CA GLU A 329 -33.12 -3.10 19.65
C GLU A 329 -31.69 -2.94 20.17
N ARG A 330 -31.37 -3.55 21.34
CA ARG A 330 -29.99 -3.57 21.86
C ARG A 330 -29.06 -4.33 20.93
N LYS A 331 -29.48 -5.50 20.41
CA LYS A 331 -28.70 -6.28 19.44
C LYS A 331 -28.49 -5.50 18.14
N ALA A 332 -29.54 -4.87 17.61
CA ALA A 332 -29.46 -4.06 16.40
C ALA A 332 -28.52 -2.86 16.60
N LYS A 333 -28.64 -2.13 17.70
CA LYS A 333 -27.73 -1.02 18.04
C LYS A 333 -26.28 -1.46 18.19
N LYS A 334 -26.04 -2.63 18.78
CA LYS A 334 -24.72 -3.22 18.91
C LYS A 334 -24.13 -3.61 17.54
N ALA A 335 -24.95 -4.21 16.66
CA ALA A 335 -24.54 -4.57 15.30
C ALA A 335 -24.20 -3.32 14.48
N TYR A 336 -25.11 -2.33 14.45
CA TYR A 336 -24.89 -1.07 13.76
C TYR A 336 -23.60 -0.37 14.21
N GLY A 337 -23.39 -0.27 15.50
CA GLY A 337 -22.19 0.36 15.99
C GLY A 337 -20.90 -0.40 15.61
N ARG A 338 -20.91 -1.75 15.56
CA ARG A 338 -19.75 -2.53 15.04
C ARG A 338 -19.48 -2.16 13.59
N THR A 339 -20.52 -2.04 12.77
CA THR A 339 -20.40 -1.59 11.37
C THR A 339 -19.81 -0.20 11.28
N VAL A 340 -20.27 0.76 12.10
CA VAL A 340 -19.71 2.14 12.12
C VAL A 340 -18.24 2.15 12.48
N ILE A 341 -17.80 1.31 13.45
CA ILE A 341 -16.38 1.21 13.81
C ILE A 341 -15.57 0.58 12.67
N ALA A 342 -16.06 -0.51 12.09
CA ALA A 342 -15.37 -1.19 10.98
C ALA A 342 -15.23 -0.27 9.76
N HIS A 343 -16.31 0.39 9.35
CA HIS A 343 -16.28 1.36 8.25
C HIS A 343 -15.39 2.56 8.57
N GLY A 344 -15.40 3.06 9.82
CA GLY A 344 -14.51 4.13 10.24
C GLY A 344 -13.04 3.76 10.13
N LYS A 345 -12.66 2.53 10.53
CA LYS A 345 -11.29 2.02 10.38
C LYS A 345 -10.91 1.85 8.90
N ALA A 346 -11.81 1.30 8.09
CA ALA A 346 -11.61 1.16 6.65
C ALA A 346 -11.48 2.52 5.95
N TRP A 347 -12.27 3.51 6.39
CA TRP A 347 -12.19 4.89 5.89
C TRP A 347 -10.83 5.54 6.17
N ASP A 348 -10.31 5.38 7.39
CA ASP A 348 -9.00 5.93 7.76
C ASP A 348 -7.90 5.33 6.89
N SER A 349 -7.89 4.00 6.69
CA SER A 349 -6.92 3.33 5.81
C SER A 349 -7.05 3.78 4.35
N ALA A 350 -8.29 3.90 3.85
CA ALA A 350 -8.56 4.42 2.51
C ALA A 350 -8.10 5.88 2.36
N THR A 351 -8.26 6.71 3.40
CA THR A 351 -7.80 8.10 3.40
C THR A 351 -6.28 8.19 3.18
N THR A 352 -5.49 7.27 3.74
CA THR A 352 -4.03 7.22 3.51
C THR A 352 -3.74 7.03 2.03
N LEU A 353 -4.32 6.01 1.39
CA LEU A 353 -4.09 5.72 -0.03
C LEU A 353 -4.65 6.81 -0.95
N ARG A 354 -5.80 7.39 -0.60
CA ARG A 354 -6.40 8.50 -1.35
C ARG A 354 -5.52 9.74 -1.31
N ARG A 355 -4.93 10.08 -0.14
CA ARG A 355 -3.99 11.20 -0.02
C ARG A 355 -2.69 10.94 -0.76
N ASP A 356 -2.18 9.72 -0.79
CA ASP A 356 -1.03 9.34 -1.61
C ASP A 356 -1.34 9.50 -3.10
N TRP A 357 -2.54 9.12 -3.53
CA TRP A 357 -2.99 9.35 -4.89
C TRP A 357 -3.10 10.84 -5.22
N LEU A 358 -3.69 11.66 -4.32
CA LEU A 358 -3.78 13.10 -4.45
C LEU A 358 -2.39 13.75 -4.55
N HIS A 359 -1.44 13.31 -3.73
CA HIS A 359 -0.06 13.76 -3.79
C HIS A 359 0.58 13.46 -5.15
N ARG A 360 0.41 12.23 -5.67
CA ARG A 360 0.85 11.89 -7.04
C ARG A 360 0.16 12.73 -8.10
N PHE A 361 -1.14 12.98 -7.96
CA PHE A 361 -1.88 13.88 -8.85
C PHE A 361 -1.29 15.29 -8.82
N ALA A 362 -0.97 15.79 -7.63
CA ALA A 362 -0.40 17.12 -7.44
C ALA A 362 1.00 17.31 -8.08
N THR A 363 1.74 16.24 -8.39
CA THR A 363 3.04 16.32 -9.08
C THR A 363 2.91 16.44 -10.62
N ARG A 364 1.72 16.26 -11.18
CA ARG A 364 1.49 16.31 -12.65
C ARG A 364 1.87 17.67 -13.24
N ARG A 365 2.38 17.66 -14.46
CA ARG A 365 2.64 18.89 -15.23
C ARG A 365 1.39 19.50 -15.86
N THR A 366 0.42 18.64 -16.18
CA THR A 366 -0.87 19.01 -16.80
C THR A 366 -1.99 18.23 -16.12
N ALA A 367 -3.14 18.89 -15.94
CA ALA A 367 -4.35 18.26 -15.45
C ALA A 367 -5.07 17.46 -16.56
N PRO A 368 -5.99 16.54 -16.20
CA PRO A 368 -6.91 15.93 -17.16
C PRO A 368 -7.69 17.00 -17.95
N LYS A 369 -8.14 16.66 -19.17
CA LYS A 369 -8.80 17.62 -20.09
C LYS A 369 -10.11 18.21 -19.51
N ASP A 370 -10.82 17.43 -18.72
CA ASP A 370 -12.08 17.81 -18.07
C ASP A 370 -11.90 18.54 -16.72
N ALA A 371 -10.68 18.55 -16.17
CA ALA A 371 -10.39 19.18 -14.89
C ALA A 371 -10.81 20.68 -14.81
N PRO A 372 -10.61 21.53 -15.83
CA PRO A 372 -11.06 22.90 -15.76
C PRO A 372 -12.58 23.04 -15.57
N VAL A 373 -13.36 22.21 -16.26
CA VAL A 373 -14.83 22.23 -16.17
C VAL A 373 -15.27 21.78 -14.77
N TRP A 374 -14.77 20.64 -14.31
CA TRP A 374 -15.05 20.13 -12.97
C TRP A 374 -14.64 21.12 -11.87
N THR A 375 -13.44 21.69 -11.95
CA THR A 375 -12.94 22.66 -10.96
C THR A 375 -13.82 23.90 -10.91
N THR A 376 -14.27 24.41 -12.10
CA THR A 376 -15.17 25.55 -12.18
C THR A 376 -16.51 25.24 -11.53
N GLN A 377 -17.07 24.04 -11.78
CA GLN A 377 -18.32 23.59 -11.15
C GLN A 377 -18.20 23.56 -9.62
N ILE A 378 -17.11 22.99 -9.10
CA ILE A 378 -16.85 22.90 -7.66
C ILE A 378 -16.75 24.31 -7.04
N TRP A 379 -15.95 25.22 -7.61
CA TRP A 379 -15.82 26.58 -7.07
C TRP A 379 -17.10 27.38 -7.17
N ALA A 380 -17.89 27.21 -8.23
CA ALA A 380 -19.17 27.88 -8.40
C ALA A 380 -20.24 27.42 -7.40
N SER A 381 -20.16 26.18 -6.90
CA SER A 381 -21.10 25.65 -5.90
C SER A 381 -20.99 26.33 -4.53
N GLY A 382 -19.85 26.93 -4.18
CA GLY A 382 -19.66 27.72 -2.97
C GLY A 382 -19.83 26.95 -1.65
N GLY A 383 -19.60 25.65 -1.62
CA GLY A 383 -19.85 24.78 -0.48
C GLY A 383 -19.09 25.15 0.81
N HIS A 384 -19.54 24.61 1.94
CA HIS A 384 -18.94 24.87 3.27
C HIS A 384 -17.46 24.47 3.31
N SER A 385 -17.12 23.31 2.75
CA SER A 385 -15.73 22.80 2.71
C SER A 385 -14.77 23.76 1.99
N LEU A 386 -15.22 24.40 0.90
CA LEU A 386 -14.42 25.38 0.16
C LEU A 386 -14.15 26.64 1.00
N ARG A 387 -15.19 27.18 1.66
CA ARG A 387 -15.03 28.35 2.56
C ARG A 387 -14.08 28.03 3.71
N LYS A 388 -14.26 26.88 4.35
CA LYS A 388 -13.40 26.43 5.45
C LYS A 388 -11.94 26.27 5.00
N ALA A 389 -11.71 25.76 3.77
CA ALA A 389 -10.36 25.65 3.23
C ALA A 389 -9.69 27.01 2.99
N LEU A 390 -10.47 28.02 2.54
CA LEU A 390 -10.00 29.40 2.43
C LEU A 390 -9.62 29.97 3.81
N ASP A 391 -10.50 29.80 4.80
CA ASP A 391 -10.27 30.27 6.17
C ASP A 391 -9.05 29.62 6.82
N ASN A 392 -8.79 28.35 6.55
CA ASN A 392 -7.65 27.57 7.02
C ASN A 392 -6.39 27.72 6.14
N GLY A 393 -6.39 28.63 5.18
CA GLY A 393 -5.23 28.91 4.33
C GLY A 393 -4.81 27.75 3.43
N HIS A 394 -5.74 26.89 3.01
CA HIS A 394 -5.48 25.74 2.12
C HIS A 394 -4.42 24.75 2.64
N GLU A 395 -4.38 24.51 3.95
CA GLU A 395 -3.35 23.70 4.63
C GLU A 395 -3.10 22.36 3.90
N LEU A 396 -4.13 21.52 3.71
CA LEU A 396 -4.00 20.24 3.04
C LEU A 396 -3.50 20.38 1.58
N ALA A 397 -3.95 21.41 0.85
CA ALA A 397 -3.46 21.64 -0.50
C ALA A 397 -1.97 22.03 -0.51
N GLY A 398 -1.53 22.80 0.48
CA GLY A 398 -0.12 23.13 0.69
C GLY A 398 0.73 21.88 0.91
N GLU A 399 0.27 20.96 1.77
CA GLU A 399 0.92 19.67 1.99
C GLU A 399 1.01 18.85 0.71
N LEU A 400 -0.10 18.66 -0.01
CA LEU A 400 -0.17 17.88 -1.24
C LEU A 400 0.70 18.44 -2.37
N LEU A 401 0.82 19.76 -2.46
CA LEU A 401 1.65 20.44 -3.45
C LEU A 401 3.14 20.54 -3.05
N GLY A 402 3.49 20.19 -1.81
CA GLY A 402 4.83 20.40 -1.26
C GLY A 402 5.16 21.88 -1.04
N LEU A 403 4.16 22.70 -0.69
CA LEU A 403 4.23 24.15 -0.50
C LEU A 403 3.76 24.53 0.93
N PRO A 404 4.56 24.28 1.95
CA PRO A 404 4.16 24.45 3.36
C PRO A 404 4.00 25.91 3.79
N GLY A 405 4.47 26.86 3.01
CA GLY A 405 4.39 28.30 3.31
C GLY A 405 2.99 28.92 3.13
N GLY A 406 1.96 28.10 2.94
CA GLY A 406 0.56 28.52 2.91
C GLY A 406 0.14 29.29 1.65
N PRO A 407 -0.95 30.09 1.73
CA PRO A 407 -1.59 30.70 0.57
C PRO A 407 -0.65 31.57 -0.29
N SER A 408 0.27 32.29 0.34
CA SER A 408 1.23 33.18 -0.37
C SER A 408 2.22 32.37 -1.21
N GLU A 409 2.65 31.21 -0.74
CA GLU A 409 3.55 30.33 -1.49
C GLU A 409 2.80 29.64 -2.63
N ILE A 410 1.58 29.17 -2.40
CA ILE A 410 0.72 28.59 -3.43
C ILE A 410 0.44 29.62 -4.53
N ALA A 411 0.11 30.86 -4.17
CA ALA A 411 -0.12 31.96 -5.13
C ALA A 411 1.12 32.24 -5.97
N ARG A 412 2.30 32.30 -5.35
CA ARG A 412 3.58 32.48 -6.05
C ARG A 412 3.89 31.32 -6.99
N ALA A 413 3.64 30.07 -6.57
CA ALA A 413 3.80 28.89 -7.39
C ALA A 413 2.86 28.93 -8.61
N ALA A 414 1.61 29.33 -8.43
CA ALA A 414 0.64 29.50 -9.51
C ALA A 414 1.04 30.61 -10.49
N GLN A 415 1.54 31.74 -10.00
CA GLN A 415 2.00 32.86 -10.84
C GLN A 415 3.15 32.47 -11.78
N ASN A 416 4.05 31.61 -11.31
CA ASN A 416 5.21 31.13 -12.07
C ASN A 416 4.94 29.83 -12.85
N ALA A 417 3.74 29.31 -12.80
CA ALA A 417 3.37 28.05 -13.43
C ALA A 417 3.02 28.24 -14.93
N THR A 418 3.25 27.16 -15.69
CA THR A 418 2.62 27.06 -17.03
C THR A 418 1.10 26.96 -16.88
N PRO A 419 0.29 27.31 -17.92
CA PRO A 419 -1.17 27.17 -17.83
C PRO A 419 -1.64 25.78 -17.40
N GLY A 420 -1.01 24.71 -17.92
CA GLY A 420 -1.33 23.33 -17.52
C GLY A 420 -1.03 23.07 -16.05
N ARG A 421 0.09 23.56 -15.52
CA ARG A 421 0.45 23.43 -14.11
C ARG A 421 -0.44 24.29 -13.21
N ALA A 422 -0.81 25.48 -13.62
CA ALA A 422 -1.75 26.33 -12.89
C ALA A 422 -3.12 25.63 -12.74
N THR A 423 -3.59 24.95 -13.81
CA THR A 423 -4.80 24.11 -13.74
C THR A 423 -4.66 22.99 -12.72
N VAL A 424 -3.52 22.31 -12.67
CA VAL A 424 -3.28 21.28 -11.63
C VAL A 424 -3.39 21.89 -10.23
N ILE A 425 -2.74 23.01 -9.96
CA ILE A 425 -2.79 23.70 -8.67
C ILE A 425 -4.24 24.04 -8.30
N MET A 426 -5.01 24.63 -9.21
CA MET A 426 -6.41 25.00 -8.99
C MET A 426 -7.28 23.77 -8.70
N THR A 427 -7.03 22.66 -9.41
CA THR A 427 -7.75 21.40 -9.21
C THR A 427 -7.41 20.77 -7.84
N VAL A 428 -6.14 20.80 -7.44
CA VAL A 428 -5.69 20.33 -6.14
C VAL A 428 -6.30 21.15 -5.01
N LEU A 429 -6.40 22.48 -5.15
CA LEU A 429 -7.08 23.33 -4.16
C LEU A 429 -8.53 22.91 -3.96
N ALA A 430 -9.25 22.61 -5.05
CA ALA A 430 -10.65 22.16 -4.99
C ALA A 430 -10.77 20.76 -4.35
N MET A 431 -9.94 19.81 -4.79
CA MET A 431 -9.93 18.44 -4.24
C MET A 431 -9.59 18.44 -2.75
N ALA A 432 -8.52 19.14 -2.36
CA ALA A 432 -8.06 19.20 -0.97
C ALA A 432 -9.10 19.85 -0.04
N ALA A 433 -9.85 20.86 -0.54
CA ALA A 433 -10.91 21.50 0.24
C ALA A 433 -12.05 20.51 0.57
N ILE A 434 -12.45 19.68 -0.40
CA ILE A 434 -13.49 18.65 -0.18
C ILE A 434 -12.92 17.52 0.69
N GLU A 435 -11.71 17.06 0.39
CA GLU A 435 -11.03 16.00 1.15
C GLU A 435 -10.89 16.35 2.65
N ALA A 436 -10.50 17.59 2.97
CA ALA A 436 -10.41 18.07 4.35
C ALA A 436 -11.79 18.11 5.06
N GLY A 437 -12.87 18.15 4.31
CA GLY A 437 -14.23 18.07 4.80
C GLY A 437 -14.80 16.66 4.93
N THR A 438 -14.05 15.63 4.55
CA THR A 438 -14.48 14.23 4.72
C THR A 438 -14.35 13.78 6.17
N ASP A 439 -15.24 12.91 6.59
CA ASP A 439 -15.38 12.43 7.96
C ASP A 439 -15.55 10.91 7.96
N ARG A 440 -14.78 10.23 8.81
CA ARG A 440 -14.77 8.76 8.95
C ARG A 440 -16.10 8.16 9.40
N ARG A 441 -17.00 8.98 9.96
CA ARG A 441 -18.26 8.53 10.57
C ARG A 441 -19.47 8.78 9.68
N HIS A 442 -19.48 9.90 8.96
CA HIS A 442 -20.68 10.37 8.28
C HIS A 442 -20.57 10.36 6.76
N THR A 443 -19.37 10.57 6.19
CA THR A 443 -19.22 10.72 4.73
C THR A 443 -19.67 9.50 3.95
N TRP A 444 -19.36 8.28 4.41
CA TRP A 444 -19.79 7.06 3.73
C TRP A 444 -21.30 6.77 3.92
N GLU A 445 -21.90 7.25 5.03
CA GLU A 445 -23.32 7.03 5.34
C GLU A 445 -24.22 8.08 4.70
N ARG A 446 -23.80 9.34 4.77
CA ARG A 446 -24.59 10.52 4.34
C ARG A 446 -23.73 11.53 3.60
N PRO A 447 -23.16 11.15 2.43
CA PRO A 447 -22.33 12.07 1.67
C PRO A 447 -23.14 13.26 1.15
N ASP A 448 -22.55 14.45 1.19
CA ASP A 448 -23.10 15.61 0.50
C ASP A 448 -22.88 15.55 -1.02
N GLU A 449 -23.45 16.49 -1.76
CA GLU A 449 -23.37 16.53 -3.22
C GLU A 449 -21.91 16.75 -3.70
N LEU A 450 -21.15 17.62 -3.03
CA LEU A 450 -19.74 17.87 -3.38
C LEU A 450 -18.89 16.65 -3.14
N GLN A 451 -19.11 15.92 -2.07
CA GLN A 451 -18.40 14.67 -1.79
C GLN A 451 -18.71 13.62 -2.87
N ARG A 452 -19.97 13.46 -3.30
CA ARG A 452 -20.32 12.54 -4.40
C ARG A 452 -19.64 12.94 -5.71
N LEU A 453 -19.66 14.21 -6.08
CA LEU A 453 -18.99 14.74 -7.27
C LEU A 453 -17.49 14.53 -7.20
N TYR A 454 -16.89 14.73 -6.03
CA TYR A 454 -15.47 14.53 -5.81
C TYR A 454 -15.06 13.07 -5.98
N PHE A 455 -15.71 12.14 -5.27
CA PHE A 455 -15.39 10.72 -5.35
C PHE A 455 -15.63 10.15 -6.75
N ALA A 456 -16.70 10.55 -7.43
CA ALA A 456 -16.94 10.15 -8.81
C ALA A 456 -15.83 10.64 -9.76
N GLN A 457 -15.37 11.88 -9.57
CA GLN A 457 -14.34 12.46 -10.44
C GLN A 457 -12.95 11.88 -10.25
N ILE A 458 -12.53 11.66 -8.99
CA ILE A 458 -11.21 11.06 -8.75
C ILE A 458 -11.14 9.62 -9.26
N GLN A 459 -12.25 8.87 -9.22
CA GLN A 459 -12.35 7.55 -9.85
C GLN A 459 -12.16 7.61 -11.37
N GLN A 460 -12.80 8.57 -12.05
CA GLN A 460 -12.59 8.79 -13.49
C GLN A 460 -11.13 9.16 -13.81
N TRP A 461 -10.43 9.80 -12.89
CA TRP A 461 -9.01 10.16 -13.04
C TRP A 461 -8.04 9.07 -12.60
N GLY A 462 -8.56 7.87 -12.25
CA GLY A 462 -7.79 6.67 -11.98
C GLY A 462 -7.49 6.42 -10.50
N TYR A 463 -8.32 6.94 -9.59
CA TYR A 463 -8.33 6.50 -8.21
C TYR A 463 -9.21 5.25 -8.07
N GLU A 464 -8.66 4.19 -7.50
CA GLU A 464 -9.39 2.97 -7.19
C GLU A 464 -9.96 3.06 -5.76
N PRO A 465 -11.28 3.11 -5.57
CA PRO A 465 -11.88 3.32 -4.25
C PRO A 465 -11.89 2.03 -3.42
N ALA A 466 -11.78 2.19 -2.10
CA ALA A 466 -12.09 1.13 -1.15
C ALA A 466 -13.61 0.84 -1.12
N GLU A 467 -14.02 -0.31 -0.57
CA GLU A 467 -15.44 -0.67 -0.45
C GLU A 467 -16.25 0.38 0.29
N VAL A 468 -15.72 0.91 1.40
CA VAL A 468 -16.38 1.95 2.19
C VAL A 468 -16.54 3.26 1.43
N GLU A 469 -15.61 3.59 0.53
CA GLU A 469 -15.66 4.78 -0.32
C GLU A 469 -16.64 4.61 -1.49
N ALA A 470 -16.78 3.40 -2.01
CA ALA A 470 -17.76 3.10 -3.05
C ALA A 470 -19.20 3.38 -2.59
N LEU A 471 -19.48 3.35 -1.28
CA LEU A 471 -20.78 3.72 -0.72
C LEU A 471 -21.12 5.19 -0.98
N VAL A 472 -20.13 6.08 -1.09
CA VAL A 472 -20.33 7.51 -1.35
C VAL A 472 -20.96 7.76 -2.72
N THR A 473 -20.58 6.96 -3.72
CA THR A 473 -21.07 7.10 -5.11
C THR A 473 -22.25 6.19 -5.43
N GLY A 474 -22.78 5.46 -4.43
CA GLY A 474 -23.91 4.54 -4.63
C GLY A 474 -23.52 3.18 -5.21
N GLY A 475 -22.26 2.79 -5.12
CA GLY A 475 -21.79 1.43 -5.39
C GLY A 475 -22.51 0.45 -4.46
N ALA A 476 -23.09 -0.61 -5.02
CA ALA A 476 -23.96 -1.55 -4.34
C ALA A 476 -23.33 -2.10 -3.07
N SER A 477 -23.76 -1.61 -1.92
CA SER A 477 -23.75 -2.40 -0.70
C SER A 477 -24.65 -3.60 -0.96
N SER A 478 -24.13 -4.81 -0.84
CA SER A 478 -24.95 -6.00 -0.70
C SER A 478 -25.79 -5.81 0.56
N ARG A 479 -27.02 -5.31 0.38
CA ARG A 479 -28.06 -5.41 1.40
C ARG A 479 -28.38 -6.89 1.52
N THR A 480 -27.64 -7.57 2.36
CA THR A 480 -28.09 -8.83 2.93
C THR A 480 -29.00 -8.48 4.10
N GLY A 481 -30.26 -8.78 3.94
CA GLY A 481 -31.18 -8.93 5.06
C GLY A 481 -32.35 -7.95 5.06
N ASP A 482 -33.47 -8.43 4.57
CA ASP A 482 -34.83 -8.27 5.05
C ASP A 482 -35.36 -6.86 5.36
N THR A 483 -36.22 -6.37 4.50
CA THR A 483 -37.52 -5.84 4.93
C THR A 483 -38.51 -5.88 3.77
N GLU A 484 -39.16 -7.01 3.58
CA GLU A 484 -40.58 -6.99 3.28
C GLU A 484 -41.30 -6.70 4.59
N ASP A 485 -42.03 -5.65 4.64
CA ASP A 485 -43.28 -5.33 5.29
C ASP A 485 -43.28 -3.88 5.79
N SER A 486 -43.79 -2.99 4.96
CA SER A 486 -44.36 -1.73 5.40
C SER A 486 -45.88 -1.85 5.23
N PRO A 487 -46.66 -1.77 6.29
CA PRO A 487 -48.11 -1.68 6.12
C PRO A 487 -48.46 -0.31 5.53
N GLU A 488 -49.18 -0.33 4.43
CA GLU A 488 -49.93 0.78 3.89
C GLU A 488 -50.81 1.41 5.01
N LEU A 489 -50.57 2.67 5.30
CA LEU A 489 -51.53 3.48 6.06
C LEU A 489 -52.57 4.01 5.06
N ASP A 490 -53.77 3.39 5.13
CA ASP A 490 -54.98 3.84 4.49
C ASP A 490 -55.29 5.31 4.82
N GLU A 491 -55.44 6.11 3.77
CA GLU A 491 -56.17 7.36 3.81
C GLU A 491 -57.68 7.06 3.99
N ALA A 492 -58.26 7.46 5.09
CA ALA A 492 -59.70 7.65 5.18
C ALA A 492 -60.09 8.69 6.24
N ALA A 493 -60.71 9.78 5.72
CA ALA A 493 -61.59 10.80 6.34
C ALA A 493 -60.89 11.87 7.17
#